data_2ddc5d78327280f5c7f3065ba9cc38a7
#
_entry.id   2ddc5d78327280f5c7f3065ba9cc38a7
#
_cell.length_a   1.000
_cell.length_b   1.000
_cell.length_c   1.000
_cell.angle_alpha   90.00
_cell.angle_beta   90.00
_cell.angle_gamma   90.00
#
_symmetry.space_group_name_H-M   'P 1'
#
loop_
_entity.id
_entity.type
_entity.pdbx_description
1 polymer ?
#
loop_
_entity_poly.entity_id
_entity_poly.type
_entity_poly.pdbx_seq_one_letter_code
_entity_poly.pdbx_strand_id
1 'polypeptide(L)'
;MNFGEHFEWDEEKENSNLAKHGVAFIEAVAAFADPQRVILPDISHSHFEPRWYCVGRVGDAILTVRFARRHARVRIIGAGYWRKGRRIYETQNRIR
;
A
#
# COMPACT_ATOMS: atom_id res chain seq x y z
N MET A 1 13.27 -1.48 -6.53
CA MET A 1 13.13 -0.56 -5.41
C MET A 1 13.11 -1.34 -4.11
N ASN A 2 13.97 -0.99 -3.18
CA ASN A 2 14.06 -1.67 -1.90
C ASN A 2 13.33 -0.86 -0.83
N PHE A 3 12.32 -1.43 -0.21
CA PHE A 3 11.59 -0.77 0.86
C PHE A 3 12.06 -1.22 2.25
N GLY A 4 12.78 -2.32 2.36
CA GLY A 4 13.43 -2.78 3.58
C GLY A 4 12.71 -2.46 4.87
N GLU A 5 13.46 -1.98 5.86
CA GLU A 5 12.93 -1.59 7.17
C GLU A 5 12.57 -0.12 7.29
N HIS A 6 12.53 0.63 6.19
CA HIS A 6 12.32 2.07 6.21
C HIS A 6 10.85 2.46 6.09
N PHE A 7 10.02 1.94 6.99
CA PHE A 7 8.59 2.26 7.04
C PHE A 7 8.27 3.12 8.25
N GLU A 8 7.33 4.03 8.05
CA GLU A 8 6.81 4.85 9.15
C GLU A 8 5.33 5.12 8.93
N TRP A 9 4.63 5.52 9.97
CA TRP A 9 3.25 5.95 9.89
C TRP A 9 2.82 6.73 11.12
N ASP A 10 1.71 7.44 10.98
CA ASP A 10 1.05 8.15 12.05
C ASP A 10 0.11 7.18 12.76
N GLU A 11 0.23 7.07 14.07
CA GLU A 11 -0.58 6.15 14.88
C GLU A 11 -2.09 6.46 14.77
N GLU A 12 -2.47 7.73 14.70
CA GLU A 12 -3.87 8.09 14.56
C GLU A 12 -4.43 7.63 13.21
N LYS A 13 -3.64 7.71 12.16
CA LYS A 13 -4.05 7.22 10.85
C LYS A 13 -4.20 5.72 10.85
N GLU A 14 -3.33 5.02 11.54
CA GLU A 14 -3.46 3.56 11.69
C GLU A 14 -4.74 3.21 12.43
N ASN A 15 -5.02 3.88 13.53
CA ASN A 15 -6.24 3.63 14.29
C ASN A 15 -7.49 3.87 13.46
N SER A 16 -7.51 4.95 12.69
CA SER A 16 -8.61 5.25 11.78
C SER A 16 -8.74 4.17 10.69
N ASN A 17 -7.63 3.72 10.16
CA ASN A 17 -7.63 2.69 9.12
C ASN A 17 -8.12 1.35 9.65
N LEU A 18 -7.72 0.98 10.88
CA LEU A 18 -8.21 -0.22 11.54
C LEU A 18 -9.73 -0.17 11.70
N ALA A 19 -10.25 0.99 12.14
CA ALA A 19 -11.69 1.14 12.35
C ALA A 19 -12.48 1.06 11.05
N LYS A 20 -11.94 1.61 9.97
CA LYS A 20 -12.65 1.67 8.68
C LYS A 20 -12.46 0.43 7.82
N HIS A 21 -11.27 -0.14 7.82
CA HIS A 21 -10.89 -1.17 6.86
C HIS A 21 -10.37 -2.46 7.50
N GLY A 22 -10.19 -2.47 8.81
CA GLY A 22 -9.74 -3.67 9.53
C GLY A 22 -8.30 -4.06 9.23
N VAL A 23 -7.48 -3.14 8.74
CA VAL A 23 -6.09 -3.42 8.36
C VAL A 23 -5.14 -2.61 9.22
N ALA A 24 -4.23 -3.30 9.92
CA ALA A 24 -3.13 -2.68 10.63
C ALA A 24 -2.00 -2.36 9.64
N PHE A 25 -1.25 -1.29 9.90
CA PHE A 25 -0.20 -0.89 8.97
C PHE A 25 0.98 -1.86 8.94
N ILE A 26 1.15 -2.66 9.98
CA ILE A 26 2.16 -3.74 9.92
C ILE A 26 1.79 -4.77 8.83
N GLU A 27 0.51 -5.01 8.60
CA GLU A 27 0.06 -5.85 7.49
C GLU A 27 0.38 -5.19 6.15
N ALA A 28 0.24 -3.86 6.09
CA ALA A 28 0.53 -3.10 4.88
C ALA A 28 2.00 -3.23 4.46
N VAL A 29 2.90 -3.29 5.42
CA VAL A 29 4.33 -3.51 5.14
C VAL A 29 4.54 -4.79 4.35
N ALA A 30 3.78 -5.84 4.65
CA ALA A 30 3.92 -7.15 3.98
C ALA A 30 3.63 -7.08 2.49
N ALA A 31 2.76 -6.15 2.05
CA ALA A 31 2.47 -5.99 0.62
C ALA A 31 3.71 -5.57 -0.18
N PHE A 32 4.62 -4.84 0.45
CA PHE A 32 5.86 -4.40 -0.20
C PHE A 32 6.87 -5.54 -0.37
N ALA A 33 6.68 -6.65 0.32
CA ALA A 33 7.56 -7.82 0.20
C ALA A 33 7.16 -8.75 -0.96
N ASP A 34 5.99 -8.54 -1.55
CA ASP A 34 5.54 -9.35 -2.68
C ASP A 34 6.39 -9.02 -3.91
N PRO A 35 7.11 -10.01 -4.48
CA PRO A 35 7.91 -9.76 -5.68
C PRO A 35 7.07 -9.37 -6.90
N GLN A 36 5.78 -9.66 -6.88
CA GLN A 36 4.84 -9.30 -7.95
C GLN A 36 4.04 -8.04 -7.63
N ARG A 37 4.43 -7.31 -6.58
CA ARG A 37 3.73 -6.07 -6.23
C ARG A 37 3.70 -5.09 -7.39
N VAL A 38 2.64 -4.30 -7.45
CA VAL A 38 2.47 -3.26 -8.45
C VAL A 38 2.55 -1.90 -7.75
N ILE A 39 3.45 -1.05 -8.20
CA ILE A 39 3.58 0.32 -7.69
C ILE A 39 3.08 1.26 -8.78
N LEU A 40 2.15 2.14 -8.42
CA LEU A 40 1.60 3.11 -9.36
C LEU A 40 1.32 4.44 -8.67
N PRO A 41 1.36 5.56 -9.43
CA PRO A 41 1.11 6.87 -8.83
C PRO A 41 -0.37 7.06 -8.47
N ASP A 42 -0.61 7.78 -7.38
CA ASP A 42 -1.94 8.24 -7.00
C ASP A 42 -2.03 9.72 -7.32
N ILE A 43 -2.34 10.02 -8.58
CA ILE A 43 -2.31 11.39 -9.08
C ILE A 43 -3.34 12.27 -8.38
N SER A 44 -4.51 11.73 -8.08
CA SER A 44 -5.59 12.51 -7.48
C SER A 44 -5.28 13.00 -6.05
N HIS A 45 -4.32 12.38 -5.37
CA HIS A 45 -3.95 12.73 -4.01
C HIS A 45 -2.51 13.26 -3.91
N SER A 46 -1.94 13.74 -5.02
CA SER A 46 -0.54 14.18 -5.07
C SER A 46 -0.39 15.71 -5.09
N HIS A 47 -1.30 16.46 -4.45
CA HIS A 47 -1.29 17.92 -4.47
C HIS A 47 -0.08 18.54 -3.77
N PHE A 48 0.28 18.03 -2.59
CA PHE A 48 1.34 18.61 -1.78
C PHE A 48 2.63 17.78 -1.81
N GLU A 49 2.48 16.48 -2.03
CA GLU A 49 3.60 15.56 -2.17
C GLU A 49 3.16 14.40 -3.05
N PRO A 50 4.08 13.79 -3.80
CA PRO A 50 3.73 12.61 -4.59
C PRO A 50 3.20 11.49 -3.70
N ARG A 51 2.05 10.94 -4.08
CA ARG A 51 1.42 9.81 -3.44
C ARG A 51 1.40 8.63 -4.38
N TRP A 52 1.42 7.44 -3.80
CA TRP A 52 1.58 6.20 -4.55
C TRP A 52 0.68 5.12 -3.98
N TYR A 53 0.42 4.12 -4.80
CA TYR A 53 -0.17 2.86 -4.37
C TYR A 53 0.86 1.75 -4.50
N CYS A 54 0.85 0.85 -3.52
CA CYS A 54 1.50 -0.46 -3.63
C CYS A 54 0.40 -1.50 -3.51
N VAL A 55 0.25 -2.32 -4.54
CA VAL A 55 -0.73 -3.40 -4.52
C VAL A 55 0.03 -4.71 -4.46
N GLY A 56 -0.14 -5.46 -3.40
CA GLY A 56 0.62 -6.69 -3.19
C GLY A 56 -0.18 -7.76 -2.47
N ARG A 57 0.27 -8.99 -2.62
CA ARG A 57 -0.34 -10.14 -1.98
C ARG A 57 0.09 -10.21 -0.51
N VAL A 58 -0.88 -10.36 0.36
CA VAL A 58 -0.66 -10.58 1.79
C VAL A 58 -1.51 -11.80 2.17
N GLY A 59 -0.86 -12.92 2.46
CA GLY A 59 -1.57 -14.18 2.61
C GLY A 59 -2.28 -14.54 1.30
N ASP A 60 -3.57 -14.80 1.38
CA ASP A 60 -4.38 -15.16 0.20
C ASP A 60 -5.11 -13.97 -0.41
N ALA A 61 -4.90 -12.78 0.11
CA ALA A 61 -5.61 -11.58 -0.32
C ALA A 61 -4.68 -10.58 -0.97
N ILE A 62 -5.25 -9.65 -1.73
CA ILE A 62 -4.51 -8.57 -2.37
C ILE A 62 -4.81 -7.28 -1.62
N LEU A 63 -3.77 -6.69 -1.05
CA LEU A 63 -3.87 -5.48 -0.27
C LEU A 63 -3.40 -4.28 -1.09
N THR A 64 -4.17 -3.20 -1.05
CA THR A 64 -3.78 -1.92 -1.65
C THR A 64 -3.31 -1.00 -0.55
N VAL A 65 -2.09 -0.50 -0.67
CA VAL A 65 -1.48 0.40 0.32
C VAL A 65 -1.25 1.77 -0.32
N ARG A 66 -1.73 2.81 0.34
CA ARG A 66 -1.46 4.20 -0.07
C ARG A 66 -0.28 4.70 0.74
N PHE A 67 0.70 5.26 0.06
CA PHE A 67 1.91 5.71 0.74
C PHE A 67 2.52 6.93 0.07
N ALA A 68 3.40 7.61 0.79
CA ALA A 68 4.26 8.65 0.29
C ALA A 68 5.71 8.28 0.58
N ARG A 69 6.64 8.91 -0.11
CA ARG A 69 8.05 8.74 0.19
C ARG A 69 8.57 10.04 0.78
N ARG A 70 9.15 9.94 1.97
CA ARG A 70 9.76 11.07 2.66
C ARG A 70 11.19 10.71 3.01
N HIS A 71 12.14 11.39 2.36
CA HIS A 71 13.56 11.04 2.45
C HIS A 71 13.74 9.61 1.96
N ALA A 72 14.33 8.74 2.73
CA ALA A 72 14.49 7.33 2.35
C ALA A 72 13.40 6.43 2.95
N ARG A 73 12.32 7.02 3.49
CA ARG A 73 11.29 6.26 4.18
C ARG A 73 10.00 6.17 3.40
N VAL A 74 9.30 5.06 3.58
CA VAL A 74 7.95 4.87 3.05
C VAL A 74 6.98 5.23 4.17
N ARG A 75 6.17 6.27 3.95
CA ARG A 75 5.16 6.67 4.91
C ARG A 75 3.82 6.10 4.50
N ILE A 76 3.32 5.15 5.29
CA ILE A 76 2.04 4.51 5.03
C ILE A 76 0.91 5.43 5.47
N ILE A 77 -0.08 5.61 4.60
CA ILE A 77 -1.18 6.53 4.81
C ILE A 77 -2.51 5.80 4.98
N GLY A 78 -2.70 4.72 4.25
CA GLY A 78 -3.91 3.92 4.34
C GLY A 78 -3.73 2.59 3.63
N ALA A 79 -4.60 1.63 3.95
CA ALA A 79 -4.55 0.31 3.35
C ALA A 79 -5.91 -0.36 3.43
N GLY A 80 -6.24 -1.12 2.39
CA GLY A 80 -7.48 -1.87 2.36
C GLY A 80 -7.49 -2.93 1.27
N TYR A 81 -8.44 -3.85 1.38
CA TYR A 81 -8.62 -4.93 0.42
C TYR A 81 -9.67 -4.49 -0.61
N TRP A 82 -9.28 -3.56 -1.49
CA TRP A 82 -10.21 -2.97 -2.45
C TRP A 82 -10.20 -3.74 -3.77
N ARG A 83 -11.40 -3.85 -4.35
CA ARG A 83 -11.60 -4.57 -5.60
C ARG A 83 -10.79 -3.99 -6.76
N LYS A 84 -10.69 -2.67 -6.83
CA LYS A 84 -9.93 -2.01 -7.89
C LYS A 84 -8.46 -2.40 -7.84
N GLY A 85 -7.87 -2.41 -6.66
CA GLY A 85 -6.46 -2.82 -6.51
C GLY A 85 -6.25 -4.27 -6.90
N ARG A 86 -7.14 -5.15 -6.47
CA ARG A 86 -7.07 -6.56 -6.85
C ARG A 86 -7.12 -6.73 -8.36
N ARG A 87 -8.01 -6.01 -9.03
CA ARG A 87 -8.11 -6.07 -10.50
C ARG A 87 -6.82 -5.61 -11.17
N ILE A 88 -6.23 -4.52 -10.67
CA ILE A 88 -4.96 -4.01 -11.19
C ILE A 88 -3.86 -5.06 -11.02
N TYR A 89 -3.77 -5.65 -9.85
CA TYR A 89 -2.77 -6.67 -9.55
C TYR A 89 -2.90 -7.87 -10.50
N GLU A 90 -4.11 -8.37 -10.66
CA GLU A 90 -4.36 -9.54 -11.51
C GLU A 90 -4.06 -9.24 -12.98
N THR A 91 -4.46 -8.05 -13.45
CA THR A 91 -4.20 -7.64 -14.82
C THR A 91 -2.71 -7.48 -15.10
N GLN A 92 -1.99 -6.80 -14.22
CA GLN A 92 -0.56 -6.55 -14.39
C GLN A 92 0.26 -7.84 -14.33
N ASN A 93 -0.16 -8.78 -13.51
CA ASN A 93 0.54 -10.05 -13.35
C ASN A 93 -0.04 -11.16 -14.24
N ARG A 94 -1.11 -10.87 -14.94
CA ARG A 94 -1.80 -11.82 -15.82
C ARG A 94 -2.13 -13.14 -15.11
N ILE A 95 -2.62 -13.03 -13.91
CA ILE A 95 -3.03 -14.17 -13.12
C ILE A 95 -4.35 -14.69 -13.67
N ARG A 96 -4.41 -15.99 -13.86
CA ARG A 96 -5.58 -16.67 -14.43
C ARG A 96 -6.16 -17.68 -13.46
#